data_799aeb1d9d7843d7793818a661e3991d
#
_entry.id   799aeb1d9d7843d7793818a661e3991d
#
_cell.length_a   1.000
_cell.length_b   1.000
_cell.length_c   1.000
_cell.angle_alpha   90.00
_cell.angle_beta   90.00
_cell.angle_gamma   90.00
#
_symmetry.space_group_name_H-M   'P 1'
#
loop_
_entity.id
_entity.type
_entity.pdbx_description
1 polymer ?
#
loop_
_entity_poly.entity_id
_entity_poly.type
_entity_poly.pdbx_seq_one_letter_code
_entity_poly.pdbx_strand_id
1 'polypeptide(L)'
;MNGKGLERARTLVKASYVNQAEQALNSRRKMVTSLLSNRRLPRCGWDDAEIEYLLTELSLMDSNNFVDNVGVGEREGRVYCGLVSRRNYRFSHGVGRSGDVAEVQPKAAGSSLLAKLCQALAMDALRVTGLTNVKACLVLPLATGMSLSLTLSALRSRRPAGARSVVWPRMDQKSCLKAIVAAGFDPVVVENIVEGDAVVTDVEGVKAAIARCGADDVLCVVTTSSCFAPRMPDKVDEVARLCAAAGVGHIINNAYGLQCSNTCRLLNRAMVVGRVDAVVQSTDKNFMVPVGGALVCGPDPDFISQVGKSYAGRASMGPCLDLFITLLSMGENGLKRLLSNREGLVNEFRHDAR
;
A
#
# COMPACT_ATOMS: atom_id res chain seq x y z
N MET A 1 -13.43 -26.79 15.22
CA MET A 1 -14.01 -28.16 15.34
C MET A 1 -14.54 -28.58 13.97
N ASN A 2 -14.20 -29.77 13.49
CA ASN A 2 -14.68 -30.30 12.21
C ASN A 2 -15.99 -31.11 12.40
N GLY A 3 -16.61 -31.58 11.29
CA GLY A 3 -17.88 -32.33 11.33
C GLY A 3 -17.85 -33.56 12.25
N LYS A 4 -16.75 -34.35 12.20
CA LYS A 4 -16.58 -35.53 13.09
C LYS A 4 -16.51 -35.13 14.58
N GLY A 5 -15.90 -34.00 14.89
CA GLY A 5 -15.87 -33.47 16.25
C GLY A 5 -17.25 -33.02 16.73
N LEU A 6 -18.05 -32.42 15.85
CA LEU A 6 -19.42 -32.03 16.17
C LEU A 6 -20.35 -33.25 16.37
N GLU A 7 -20.19 -34.31 15.57
CA GLU A 7 -20.92 -35.58 15.80
C GLU A 7 -20.65 -36.16 17.18
N ARG A 8 -19.38 -36.18 17.58
CA ARG A 8 -19.01 -36.66 18.93
C ARG A 8 -19.53 -35.73 20.03
N ALA A 9 -19.53 -34.41 19.81
CA ALA A 9 -20.10 -33.46 20.75
C ALA A 9 -21.59 -33.71 21.01
N ARG A 10 -22.36 -34.17 20.03
CA ARG A 10 -23.78 -34.53 20.17
C ARG A 10 -24.01 -35.73 21.08
N THR A 11 -22.99 -36.54 21.35
CA THR A 11 -23.08 -37.65 22.36
C THR A 11 -22.86 -37.17 23.78
N LEU A 12 -22.31 -35.96 23.96
CA LEU A 12 -21.99 -35.36 25.27
C LEU A 12 -22.96 -34.28 25.67
N VAL A 13 -23.52 -33.56 24.69
CA VAL A 13 -24.41 -32.42 24.90
C VAL A 13 -25.62 -32.57 23.97
N LYS A 14 -26.79 -32.06 24.43
CA LYS A 14 -28.04 -32.11 23.65
C LYS A 14 -27.83 -31.63 22.21
N ALA A 15 -28.26 -32.45 21.24
CA ALA A 15 -28.03 -32.21 19.83
C ALA A 15 -28.52 -30.82 19.35
N SER A 16 -29.62 -30.31 19.89
CA SER A 16 -30.13 -28.96 19.57
C SER A 16 -29.16 -27.85 19.93
N TYR A 17 -28.38 -27.98 21.02
CA TYR A 17 -27.39 -26.99 21.44
C TYR A 17 -26.14 -27.04 20.53
N VAL A 18 -25.72 -28.26 20.19
CA VAL A 18 -24.60 -28.44 19.25
C VAL A 18 -24.95 -27.90 17.86
N ASN A 19 -26.19 -28.10 17.39
CA ASN A 19 -26.65 -27.58 16.10
C ASN A 19 -26.66 -26.02 16.08
N GLN A 20 -27.08 -25.39 17.17
CA GLN A 20 -27.02 -23.93 17.30
C GLN A 20 -25.57 -23.43 17.27
N ALA A 21 -24.65 -24.08 17.98
CA ALA A 21 -23.23 -23.75 17.95
C ALA A 21 -22.62 -23.97 16.56
N GLU A 22 -23.02 -25.02 15.85
CA GLU A 22 -22.58 -25.29 14.47
C GLU A 22 -23.04 -24.21 13.50
N GLN A 23 -24.25 -23.66 13.65
CA GLN A 23 -24.72 -22.53 12.84
C GLN A 23 -23.84 -21.29 13.03
N ALA A 24 -23.46 -20.97 14.29
CA ALA A 24 -22.56 -19.87 14.60
C ALA A 24 -21.17 -20.07 13.95
N LEU A 25 -20.60 -21.27 14.05
CA LEU A 25 -19.32 -21.61 13.41
C LEU A 25 -19.41 -21.51 11.88
N ASN A 26 -20.52 -21.97 11.29
CA ASN A 26 -20.72 -21.89 9.84
C ASN A 26 -20.88 -20.45 9.35
N SER A 27 -21.48 -19.56 10.15
CA SER A 27 -21.54 -18.13 9.80
C SER A 27 -20.14 -17.50 9.70
N ARG A 28 -19.24 -17.76 10.64
CA ARG A 28 -17.84 -17.31 10.58
C ARG A 28 -17.11 -17.88 9.37
N ARG A 29 -17.27 -19.17 9.09
CA ARG A 29 -16.69 -19.81 7.89
C ARG A 29 -17.19 -19.19 6.59
N LYS A 30 -18.46 -18.83 6.50
CA LYS A 30 -19.04 -18.14 5.34
C LYS A 30 -18.41 -16.76 5.15
N MET A 31 -18.14 -16.01 6.23
CA MET A 31 -17.47 -14.72 6.15
C MET A 31 -16.07 -14.86 5.56
N VAL A 32 -15.26 -15.79 6.08
CA VAL A 32 -13.91 -16.07 5.57
C VAL A 32 -13.96 -16.51 4.11
N THR A 33 -14.86 -17.43 3.75
CA THR A 33 -15.04 -17.90 2.36
C THR A 33 -15.43 -16.75 1.43
N SER A 34 -16.32 -15.86 1.88
CA SER A 34 -16.71 -14.67 1.13
C SER A 34 -15.53 -13.72 0.89
N LEU A 35 -14.71 -13.48 1.93
CA LEU A 35 -13.51 -12.66 1.81
C LEU A 35 -12.51 -13.24 0.79
N LEU A 36 -12.24 -14.55 0.87
CA LEU A 36 -11.34 -15.25 -0.04
C LEU A 36 -11.85 -15.24 -1.49
N SER A 37 -13.16 -15.37 -1.68
CA SER A 37 -13.78 -15.40 -3.01
C SER A 37 -13.84 -14.01 -3.63
N ASN A 38 -14.27 -13.01 -2.88
CA ASN A 38 -14.50 -11.66 -3.39
C ASN A 38 -13.23 -10.81 -3.42
N ARG A 39 -12.30 -11.02 -2.48
CA ARG A 39 -11.04 -10.27 -2.33
C ARG A 39 -11.26 -8.76 -2.28
N ARG A 40 -12.33 -8.35 -1.60
CA ARG A 40 -12.74 -6.95 -1.42
C ARG A 40 -12.97 -6.65 0.05
N LEU A 41 -12.98 -5.37 0.39
CA LEU A 41 -13.39 -4.93 1.72
C LEU A 41 -14.76 -5.51 2.07
N PRO A 42 -14.94 -6.04 3.28
CA PRO A 42 -16.28 -6.38 3.74
C PRO A 42 -17.13 -5.10 3.77
N ARG A 43 -18.41 -5.19 3.45
CA ARG A 43 -19.30 -4.03 3.45
C ARG A 43 -19.37 -3.35 4.82
N CYS A 44 -19.53 -4.16 5.88
CA CYS A 44 -19.41 -3.73 7.26
C CYS A 44 -18.09 -4.22 7.84
N GLY A 45 -17.46 -3.42 8.69
CA GLY A 45 -16.25 -3.85 9.41
C GLY A 45 -16.51 -5.09 10.26
N TRP A 46 -15.49 -5.92 10.37
CA TRP A 46 -15.46 -7.08 11.25
C TRP A 46 -15.12 -6.67 12.68
N ASP A 47 -15.63 -7.38 13.65
CA ASP A 47 -15.23 -7.22 15.05
C ASP A 47 -13.87 -7.89 15.34
N ASP A 48 -13.29 -7.58 16.50
CA ASP A 48 -11.98 -8.09 16.88
C ASP A 48 -11.95 -9.62 16.95
N ALA A 49 -13.04 -10.27 17.43
CA ALA A 49 -13.12 -11.72 17.54
C ALA A 49 -13.18 -12.42 16.16
N GLU A 50 -13.80 -11.79 15.18
CA GLU A 50 -13.87 -12.28 13.80
C GLU A 50 -12.49 -12.18 13.13
N ILE A 51 -11.79 -11.04 13.35
CA ILE A 51 -10.44 -10.81 12.83
C ILE A 51 -9.44 -11.78 13.49
N GLU A 52 -9.47 -11.92 14.81
CA GLU A 52 -8.60 -12.84 15.54
C GLU A 52 -8.82 -14.30 15.12
N TYR A 53 -10.06 -14.68 14.85
CA TYR A 53 -10.39 -16.01 14.34
C TYR A 53 -9.68 -16.26 13.01
N LEU A 54 -9.78 -15.33 12.03
CA LEU A 54 -9.12 -15.43 10.73
C LEU A 54 -7.59 -15.46 10.90
N LEU A 55 -7.01 -14.56 11.69
CA LEU A 55 -5.57 -14.51 11.91
C LEU A 55 -5.05 -15.81 12.54
N THR A 56 -5.81 -16.41 13.44
CA THR A 56 -5.48 -17.69 14.05
C THR A 56 -5.48 -18.81 13.00
N GLU A 57 -6.52 -18.91 12.18
CA GLU A 57 -6.58 -19.92 11.11
C GLU A 57 -5.42 -19.76 10.13
N LEU A 58 -5.12 -18.53 9.68
CA LEU A 58 -4.00 -18.25 8.79
C LEU A 58 -2.65 -18.59 9.43
N SER A 59 -2.44 -18.21 10.68
CA SER A 59 -1.15 -18.48 11.36
C SER A 59 -0.85 -19.98 11.48
N LEU A 60 -1.88 -20.79 11.68
CA LEU A 60 -1.73 -22.27 11.75
C LEU A 60 -1.35 -22.92 10.41
N MET A 61 -1.42 -22.18 9.30
CA MET A 61 -0.97 -22.62 7.98
C MET A 61 0.53 -22.37 7.74
N ASP A 62 1.23 -21.73 8.67
CA ASP A 62 2.68 -21.51 8.60
C ASP A 62 3.43 -22.63 9.32
N SER A 63 4.53 -23.12 8.73
CA SER A 63 5.27 -24.29 9.18
C SER A 63 5.80 -24.17 10.61
N ASN A 64 6.13 -22.97 11.07
CA ASN A 64 6.55 -22.74 12.46
C ASN A 64 5.47 -23.02 13.51
N ASN A 65 4.22 -23.15 13.10
CA ASN A 65 3.07 -23.44 13.96
C ASN A 65 2.48 -24.84 13.75
N PHE A 66 3.10 -25.70 12.91
CA PHE A 66 2.62 -27.06 12.70
C PHE A 66 2.80 -27.89 13.99
N VAL A 67 1.80 -28.71 14.30
CA VAL A 67 1.88 -29.66 15.40
C VAL A 67 2.98 -30.68 15.08
N ASP A 68 3.79 -31.01 16.08
CA ASP A 68 4.90 -31.97 16.00
C ASP A 68 6.00 -31.60 14.97
N ASN A 69 6.06 -30.34 14.54
CA ASN A 69 7.15 -29.88 13.69
C ASN A 69 8.43 -29.66 14.50
N VAL A 70 9.44 -30.45 14.23
CA VAL A 70 10.76 -30.33 14.87
C VAL A 70 11.57 -29.12 14.35
N GLY A 71 11.18 -28.53 13.25
CA GLY A 71 11.84 -27.34 12.65
C GLY A 71 13.29 -27.60 12.26
N VAL A 72 13.68 -28.82 11.92
CA VAL A 72 15.05 -29.18 11.51
C VAL A 72 15.37 -28.47 10.19
N GLY A 73 16.50 -27.77 10.17
CA GLY A 73 16.94 -26.99 9.00
C GLY A 73 16.20 -25.70 8.78
N GLU A 74 15.22 -25.36 9.61
CA GLU A 74 14.46 -24.11 9.51
C GLU A 74 15.01 -23.07 10.49
N ARG A 75 15.71 -22.07 9.99
CA ARG A 75 16.24 -20.94 10.79
C ARG A 75 15.18 -19.89 11.03
N GLU A 76 14.38 -19.68 9.99
CA GLU A 76 13.36 -18.67 9.96
C GLU A 76 12.11 -19.15 10.71
N GLY A 77 11.35 -18.21 11.21
CA GLY A 77 10.11 -18.52 11.91
C GLY A 77 10.28 -18.91 13.38
N ARG A 78 11.49 -19.01 13.89
CA ARG A 78 11.76 -19.25 15.31
C ARG A 78 11.76 -17.94 16.08
N VAL A 79 10.87 -17.82 17.04
CA VAL A 79 10.76 -16.63 17.92
C VAL A 79 10.94 -17.09 19.36
N TYR A 80 12.02 -16.64 20.00
CA TYR A 80 12.35 -17.02 21.38
C TYR A 80 11.32 -16.47 22.39
N CYS A 81 10.96 -15.20 22.27
CA CYS A 81 10.09 -14.52 23.22
C CYS A 81 8.61 -14.73 22.87
N GLY A 82 7.84 -15.34 23.78
CA GLY A 82 6.39 -15.53 23.60
C GLY A 82 5.61 -14.24 23.43
N LEU A 83 6.05 -13.12 24.05
CA LEU A 83 5.41 -11.81 23.87
C LEU A 83 5.60 -11.32 22.42
N VAL A 84 6.81 -11.46 21.85
CA VAL A 84 7.08 -11.09 20.46
C VAL A 84 6.26 -11.95 19.50
N SER A 85 6.19 -13.25 19.74
CA SER A 85 5.37 -14.18 18.94
C SER A 85 3.89 -13.76 18.95
N ARG A 86 3.30 -13.53 20.13
CA ARG A 86 1.90 -13.13 20.28
C ARG A 86 1.59 -11.78 19.64
N ARG A 87 2.49 -10.79 19.79
CA ARG A 87 2.35 -9.47 19.16
C ARG A 87 2.22 -9.53 17.64
N ASN A 88 2.83 -10.54 17.02
CA ASN A 88 2.75 -10.78 15.58
C ASN A 88 1.76 -11.89 15.21
N TYR A 89 0.82 -12.24 16.07
CA TYR A 89 -0.15 -13.32 15.84
C TYR A 89 0.50 -14.62 15.35
N ARG A 90 1.72 -14.93 15.82
CA ARG A 90 2.57 -16.08 15.42
C ARG A 90 3.04 -16.09 13.96
N PHE A 91 2.83 -15.01 13.19
CA PHE A 91 3.44 -14.85 11.87
C PHE A 91 4.92 -14.52 12.03
N SER A 92 5.80 -15.40 11.60
CA SER A 92 7.24 -15.30 11.84
C SER A 92 8.09 -15.30 10.57
N HIS A 93 7.50 -15.67 9.43
CA HIS A 93 8.23 -15.80 8.16
C HIS A 93 8.37 -14.49 7.38
N GLY A 94 7.68 -13.43 7.77
CA GLY A 94 7.66 -12.15 7.05
C GLY A 94 6.85 -12.21 5.76
N VAL A 95 7.04 -11.21 4.90
CA VAL A 95 6.37 -11.05 3.61
C VAL A 95 7.33 -11.32 2.48
N GLY A 96 6.89 -12.08 1.47
CA GLY A 96 7.64 -12.36 0.27
C GLY A 96 8.71 -13.45 0.44
N ARG A 97 9.55 -13.55 -0.57
CA ARG A 97 10.70 -14.45 -0.65
C ARG A 97 11.92 -13.67 -1.12
N SER A 98 13.12 -14.19 -0.92
CA SER A 98 14.37 -13.50 -1.28
C SER A 98 14.33 -12.91 -2.69
N GLY A 99 14.40 -11.58 -2.80
CA GLY A 99 14.40 -10.87 -4.06
C GLY A 99 13.04 -10.52 -4.66
N ASP A 100 11.93 -10.91 -4.00
CA ASP A 100 10.58 -10.45 -4.40
C ASP A 100 9.65 -10.40 -3.17
N VAL A 101 9.27 -9.20 -2.78
CA VAL A 101 8.37 -8.99 -1.63
C VAL A 101 6.93 -9.47 -1.89
N ALA A 102 6.56 -9.67 -3.15
CA ALA A 102 5.24 -10.16 -3.53
C ALA A 102 5.20 -11.68 -3.76
N GLU A 103 6.33 -12.38 -3.72
CA GLU A 103 6.39 -13.82 -3.94
C GLU A 103 5.84 -14.62 -2.76
N VAL A 104 5.26 -15.78 -3.07
CA VAL A 104 4.73 -16.71 -2.07
C VAL A 104 5.88 -17.46 -1.39
N GLN A 105 5.86 -17.52 -0.06
CA GLN A 105 6.80 -18.32 0.72
C GLN A 105 6.25 -19.75 0.94
N PRO A 106 6.87 -20.81 0.39
CA PRO A 106 6.34 -22.17 0.49
C PRO A 106 6.18 -22.70 1.91
N LYS A 107 7.01 -22.22 2.85
CA LYS A 107 6.94 -22.61 4.27
C LYS A 107 5.86 -21.87 5.06
N ALA A 108 5.27 -20.84 4.49
CA ALA A 108 4.37 -19.92 5.16
C ALA A 108 3.17 -19.59 4.28
N ALA A 109 2.30 -20.58 4.09
CA ALA A 109 1.11 -20.43 3.27
C ALA A 109 0.14 -19.38 3.87
N GLY A 110 0.00 -19.35 5.18
CA GLY A 110 -0.85 -18.39 5.89
C GLY A 110 -0.34 -16.96 5.77
N SER A 111 0.93 -16.71 6.05
CA SER A 111 1.59 -15.41 5.85
C SER A 111 1.46 -14.94 4.40
N SER A 112 1.66 -15.84 3.44
CA SER A 112 1.55 -15.53 2.02
C SER A 112 0.12 -15.18 1.62
N LEU A 113 -0.86 -15.92 2.12
CA LEU A 113 -2.28 -15.66 1.88
C LEU A 113 -2.72 -14.33 2.48
N LEU A 114 -2.29 -14.03 3.72
CA LEU A 114 -2.54 -12.75 4.36
C LEU A 114 -1.97 -11.59 3.53
N ALA A 115 -0.73 -11.68 3.07
CA ALA A 115 -0.10 -10.65 2.26
C ALA A 115 -0.85 -10.41 0.93
N LYS A 116 -1.28 -11.49 0.26
CA LYS A 116 -2.09 -11.38 -0.98
C LYS A 116 -3.48 -10.79 -0.73
N LEU A 117 -4.14 -11.18 0.35
CA LEU A 117 -5.42 -10.59 0.74
C LEU A 117 -5.26 -9.11 1.12
N CYS A 118 -4.25 -8.76 1.92
CA CYS A 118 -3.94 -7.37 2.27
C CYS A 118 -3.76 -6.51 1.01
N GLN A 119 -3.01 -7.00 0.03
CA GLN A 119 -2.81 -6.31 -1.25
C GLN A 119 -4.14 -6.14 -2.02
N ALA A 120 -5.00 -7.15 -2.02
CA ALA A 120 -6.31 -7.08 -2.67
C ALA A 120 -7.25 -6.09 -1.97
N LEU A 121 -7.29 -6.11 -0.63
CA LEU A 121 -8.08 -5.17 0.17
C LEU A 121 -7.56 -3.73 0.02
N ALA A 122 -6.24 -3.53 -0.01
CA ALA A 122 -5.63 -2.22 -0.27
C ALA A 122 -6.03 -1.70 -1.66
N MET A 123 -6.01 -2.55 -2.68
CA MET A 123 -6.47 -2.20 -4.03
C MET A 123 -7.94 -1.78 -4.05
N ASP A 124 -8.79 -2.49 -3.30
CA ASP A 124 -10.20 -2.15 -3.19
C ASP A 124 -10.40 -0.84 -2.39
N ALA A 125 -9.62 -0.63 -1.32
CA ALA A 125 -9.60 0.62 -0.58
C ALA A 125 -9.23 1.82 -1.47
N LEU A 126 -8.24 1.69 -2.35
CA LEU A 126 -7.88 2.72 -3.34
C LEU A 126 -9.06 3.08 -4.23
N ARG A 127 -9.84 2.09 -4.66
CA ARG A 127 -11.06 2.33 -5.46
C ARG A 127 -12.13 3.05 -4.64
N VAL A 128 -12.33 2.66 -3.39
CA VAL A 128 -13.27 3.30 -2.46
C VAL A 128 -12.92 4.77 -2.22
N THR A 129 -11.62 5.11 -2.12
CA THR A 129 -11.15 6.51 -2.00
C THR A 129 -11.29 7.31 -3.31
N GLY A 130 -11.67 6.67 -4.41
CA GLY A 130 -11.84 7.31 -5.72
C GLY A 130 -10.64 7.19 -6.65
N LEU A 131 -9.56 6.51 -6.28
CA LEU A 131 -8.43 6.25 -7.16
C LEU A 131 -8.70 4.98 -8.01
N THR A 132 -9.35 5.16 -9.15
CA THR A 132 -9.94 4.08 -9.94
C THR A 132 -9.10 3.62 -11.14
N ASN A 133 -8.15 4.44 -11.62
CA ASN A 133 -7.34 4.13 -12.79
C ASN A 133 -6.07 3.31 -12.49
N VAL A 134 -5.86 2.95 -11.22
CA VAL A 134 -4.82 2.00 -10.85
C VAL A 134 -5.23 0.58 -11.21
N LYS A 135 -4.30 -0.20 -11.79
CA LYS A 135 -4.51 -1.60 -12.16
C LYS A 135 -3.76 -2.57 -11.25
N ALA A 136 -2.74 -2.10 -10.57
CA ALA A 136 -1.98 -2.88 -9.60
C ALA A 136 -1.59 -2.05 -8.39
N CYS A 137 -1.45 -2.73 -7.25
CA CYS A 137 -1.01 -2.15 -5.98
C CYS A 137 -0.08 -3.14 -5.29
N LEU A 138 0.96 -2.63 -4.64
CA LEU A 138 1.90 -3.38 -3.83
C LEU A 138 1.97 -2.76 -2.43
N VAL A 139 1.81 -3.58 -1.40
CA VAL A 139 2.04 -3.18 -0.01
C VAL A 139 3.52 -3.39 0.31
N LEU A 140 4.22 -2.30 0.58
CA LEU A 140 5.63 -2.33 0.98
C LEU A 140 5.77 -2.05 2.47
N PRO A 141 6.42 -2.93 3.24
CA PRO A 141 6.78 -2.67 4.64
C PRO A 141 7.99 -1.72 4.72
N LEU A 142 7.85 -0.56 4.14
CA LEU A 142 8.84 0.52 4.07
C LEU A 142 8.12 1.86 4.20
N ALA A 143 8.73 2.82 4.87
CA ALA A 143 8.23 4.20 4.87
C ALA A 143 8.23 4.79 3.45
N THR A 144 7.37 5.79 3.21
CA THR A 144 7.15 6.41 1.88
C THR A 144 8.45 6.80 1.16
N GLY A 145 9.41 7.42 1.87
CA GLY A 145 10.68 7.82 1.28
C GLY A 145 11.50 6.62 0.76
N MET A 146 11.59 5.54 1.53
CA MET A 146 12.26 4.31 1.10
C MET A 146 11.51 3.61 -0.03
N SER A 147 10.19 3.67 -0.02
CA SER A 147 9.36 3.15 -1.13
C SER A 147 9.56 3.95 -2.42
N LEU A 148 9.72 5.27 -2.33
CA LEU A 148 10.13 6.11 -3.46
C LEU A 148 11.51 5.71 -3.99
N SER A 149 12.51 5.54 -3.11
CA SER A 149 13.86 5.09 -3.51
C SER A 149 13.81 3.75 -4.24
N LEU A 150 13.05 2.79 -3.71
CA LEU A 150 12.89 1.47 -4.34
C LEU A 150 12.21 1.58 -5.72
N THR A 151 11.17 2.42 -5.82
CA THR A 151 10.44 2.65 -7.09
C THR A 151 11.33 3.32 -8.13
N LEU A 152 12.15 4.30 -7.73
CA LEU A 152 13.15 4.93 -8.60
C LEU A 152 14.18 3.91 -9.10
N SER A 153 14.70 3.06 -8.20
CA SER A 153 15.64 2.01 -8.56
C SER A 153 15.04 0.99 -9.53
N ALA A 154 13.78 0.62 -9.35
CA ALA A 154 13.06 -0.27 -10.27
C ALA A 154 12.88 0.36 -11.66
N LEU A 155 12.60 1.67 -11.72
CA LEU A 155 12.39 2.37 -12.98
C LEU A 155 13.64 2.42 -13.86
N ARG A 156 14.83 2.30 -13.27
CA ARG A 156 16.11 2.32 -13.99
C ARG A 156 16.17 1.38 -15.19
N SER A 157 15.64 0.16 -15.04
CA SER A 157 15.66 -0.85 -16.10
C SER A 157 14.71 -0.54 -17.28
N ARG A 158 13.84 0.45 -17.13
CA ARG A 158 12.89 0.93 -18.15
C ARG A 158 13.34 2.21 -18.84
N ARG A 159 14.54 2.65 -18.53
CA ARG A 159 15.14 3.86 -19.08
C ARG A 159 16.50 3.55 -19.69
N PRO A 160 17.01 4.43 -20.58
CA PRO A 160 18.39 4.30 -21.08
C PRO A 160 19.40 4.13 -19.92
N ALA A 161 20.45 3.35 -20.14
CA ALA A 161 21.44 3.03 -19.11
C ALA A 161 22.14 4.27 -18.50
N GLY A 162 22.22 5.35 -19.28
CA GLY A 162 22.78 6.64 -18.85
C GLY A 162 21.82 7.51 -18.02
N ALA A 163 20.54 7.19 -17.96
CA ALA A 163 19.55 8.02 -17.27
C ALA A 163 19.82 8.09 -15.75
N ARG A 164 20.30 9.26 -15.30
CA ARG A 164 20.69 9.51 -13.91
C ARG A 164 19.95 10.67 -13.27
N SER A 165 19.44 11.61 -14.04
CA SER A 165 18.80 12.81 -13.56
C SER A 165 17.34 12.55 -13.15
N VAL A 166 16.94 13.05 -12.00
CA VAL A 166 15.54 13.05 -11.55
C VAL A 166 15.09 14.50 -11.40
N VAL A 167 14.21 14.93 -12.28
CA VAL A 167 13.63 16.28 -12.22
C VAL A 167 12.61 16.32 -11.10
N TRP A 168 12.78 17.28 -10.20
CA TRP A 168 11.95 17.38 -8.99
C TRP A 168 11.46 18.82 -8.77
N PRO A 169 10.18 19.11 -9.03
CA PRO A 169 9.54 20.34 -8.58
C PRO A 169 9.68 20.44 -7.07
N ARG A 170 10.30 21.51 -6.60
CA ARG A 170 10.67 21.67 -5.20
C ARG A 170 9.48 21.58 -4.28
N MET A 171 9.59 20.69 -3.32
CA MET A 171 8.68 20.55 -2.21
C MET A 171 9.50 20.56 -0.92
N ASP A 172 9.20 21.44 0.02
CA ASP A 172 9.96 21.53 1.28
C ASP A 172 9.72 20.32 2.20
N GLN A 173 10.00 19.16 1.64
CA GLN A 173 9.93 17.85 2.27
C GLN A 173 11.21 17.06 1.98
N LYS A 174 12.09 17.01 2.97
CA LYS A 174 13.43 16.39 2.85
C LYS A 174 13.41 14.94 2.35
N SER A 175 12.33 14.20 2.63
CA SER A 175 12.24 12.77 2.27
C SER A 175 12.27 12.52 0.76
N CYS A 176 11.67 13.40 -0.06
CA CYS A 176 11.68 13.25 -1.51
C CYS A 176 13.10 13.42 -2.07
N LEU A 177 13.79 14.50 -1.69
CA LEU A 177 15.18 14.74 -2.09
C LEU A 177 16.10 13.60 -1.65
N LYS A 178 15.98 13.19 -0.36
CA LYS A 178 16.76 12.08 0.18
C LYS A 178 16.48 10.77 -0.54
N ALA A 179 15.24 10.53 -0.95
CA ALA A 179 14.87 9.32 -1.69
C ALA A 179 15.58 9.23 -3.05
N ILE A 180 15.68 10.36 -3.76
CA ILE A 180 16.39 10.46 -5.04
C ILE A 180 17.87 10.14 -4.84
N VAL A 181 18.52 10.80 -3.91
CA VAL A 181 19.96 10.63 -3.61
C VAL A 181 20.24 9.20 -3.10
N ALA A 182 19.39 8.67 -2.21
CA ALA A 182 19.56 7.31 -1.67
C ALA A 182 19.39 6.23 -2.73
N ALA A 183 18.62 6.49 -3.79
CA ALA A 183 18.50 5.60 -4.95
C ALA A 183 19.69 5.71 -5.92
N GLY A 184 20.64 6.62 -5.67
CA GLY A 184 21.84 6.83 -6.48
C GLY A 184 21.61 7.68 -7.73
N PHE A 185 20.60 8.57 -7.70
CA PHE A 185 20.28 9.48 -8.79
C PHE A 185 20.57 10.93 -8.41
N ASP A 186 20.72 11.77 -9.42
CA ASP A 186 21.08 13.16 -9.33
C ASP A 186 19.80 14.03 -9.37
N PRO A 187 19.45 14.75 -8.31
CA PRO A 187 18.26 15.58 -8.30
C PRO A 187 18.47 16.87 -9.11
N VAL A 188 17.57 17.12 -10.04
CA VAL A 188 17.47 18.39 -10.78
C VAL A 188 16.28 19.15 -10.22
N VAL A 189 16.58 20.11 -9.35
CA VAL A 189 15.54 20.88 -8.65
C VAL A 189 14.98 21.94 -9.58
N VAL A 190 13.63 22.00 -9.65
CA VAL A 190 12.89 23.07 -10.32
C VAL A 190 12.21 23.89 -9.23
N GLU A 191 12.56 25.18 -9.14
CA GLU A 191 11.96 26.10 -8.17
C GLU A 191 10.48 26.36 -8.52
N ASN A 192 9.72 26.74 -7.52
CA ASN A 192 8.32 27.09 -7.68
C ASN A 192 8.17 28.51 -8.19
N ILE A 193 7.01 28.82 -8.75
CA ILE A 193 6.59 30.18 -9.09
C ILE A 193 5.44 30.63 -8.20
N VAL A 194 5.21 31.92 -8.14
CA VAL A 194 4.09 32.54 -7.41
C VAL A 194 3.07 33.00 -8.42
N GLU A 195 1.84 32.49 -8.31
CA GLU A 195 0.67 32.90 -9.10
C GLU A 195 -0.37 33.48 -8.13
N GLY A 196 -0.51 34.81 -8.11
CA GLY A 196 -1.33 35.51 -7.13
C GLY A 196 -0.78 35.35 -5.71
N ASP A 197 -1.53 34.72 -4.82
CA ASP A 197 -1.16 34.37 -3.44
C ASP A 197 -0.75 32.88 -3.28
N ALA A 198 -0.67 32.14 -4.37
CA ALA A 198 -0.36 30.71 -4.35
C ALA A 198 1.07 30.41 -4.86
N VAL A 199 1.77 29.54 -4.15
CA VAL A 199 3.02 28.93 -4.62
C VAL A 199 2.66 27.67 -5.41
N VAL A 200 3.05 27.63 -6.69
CA VAL A 200 2.67 26.57 -7.63
C VAL A 200 3.86 25.99 -8.37
N THR A 201 3.64 24.84 -9.01
CA THR A 201 4.65 24.18 -9.86
C THR A 201 4.95 25.03 -11.09
N ASP A 202 6.22 25.28 -11.34
CA ASP A 202 6.71 25.81 -12.64
C ASP A 202 6.76 24.69 -13.68
N VAL A 203 5.67 24.50 -14.42
CA VAL A 203 5.56 23.44 -15.46
C VAL A 203 6.50 23.71 -16.63
N GLU A 204 6.68 24.98 -17.04
CA GLU A 204 7.64 25.33 -18.09
C GLU A 204 9.10 25.14 -17.61
N GLY A 205 9.39 25.40 -16.32
CA GLY A 205 10.66 25.08 -15.69
C GLY A 205 10.95 23.56 -15.69
N VAL A 206 9.94 22.72 -15.45
CA VAL A 206 10.07 21.26 -15.57
C VAL A 206 10.40 20.85 -17.00
N LYS A 207 9.69 21.40 -17.99
CA LYS A 207 9.96 21.17 -19.41
C LYS A 207 11.37 21.61 -19.82
N ALA A 208 11.79 22.80 -19.40
CA ALA A 208 13.12 23.32 -19.65
C ALA A 208 14.21 22.46 -18.99
N ALA A 209 13.98 21.94 -17.77
CA ALA A 209 14.88 21.04 -17.08
C ALA A 209 15.07 19.71 -17.83
N ILE A 210 13.98 19.10 -18.32
CA ILE A 210 14.05 17.89 -19.17
C ILE A 210 14.85 18.17 -20.45
N ALA A 211 14.58 19.28 -21.12
CA ALA A 211 15.27 19.66 -22.36
C ALA A 211 16.76 19.92 -22.12
N ARG A 212 17.12 20.59 -21.04
CA ARG A 212 18.51 20.90 -20.66
C ARG A 212 19.33 19.65 -20.32
N CYS A 213 18.73 18.68 -19.62
CA CYS A 213 19.40 17.42 -19.28
C CYS A 213 19.50 16.48 -20.49
N GLY A 214 18.56 16.59 -21.44
CA GLY A 214 18.35 15.58 -22.47
C GLY A 214 17.40 14.47 -21.99
N ALA A 215 16.38 14.12 -22.76
CA ALA A 215 15.37 13.16 -22.36
C ALA A 215 15.96 11.78 -22.00
N ASP A 216 17.01 11.35 -22.67
CA ASP A 216 17.68 10.06 -22.42
C ASP A 216 18.45 10.01 -21.10
N ASP A 217 18.93 11.16 -20.61
CA ASP A 217 19.61 11.28 -19.32
C ASP A 217 18.66 11.49 -18.13
N VAL A 218 17.38 11.79 -18.39
CA VAL A 218 16.36 11.94 -17.36
C VAL A 218 15.72 10.59 -17.06
N LEU A 219 15.87 10.08 -15.84
CA LEU A 219 15.15 8.90 -15.36
C LEU A 219 13.64 9.15 -15.29
N CYS A 220 13.26 10.19 -14.57
CA CYS A 220 11.85 10.56 -14.39
C CYS A 220 11.70 11.97 -13.82
N VAL A 221 10.44 12.43 -13.80
CA VAL A 221 9.99 13.53 -12.95
C VAL A 221 9.35 12.94 -11.69
N VAL A 222 9.69 13.47 -10.51
CA VAL A 222 9.03 13.12 -9.24
C VAL A 222 8.19 14.30 -8.80
N THR A 223 6.88 14.17 -8.86
CA THR A 223 5.93 15.19 -8.40
C THR A 223 5.34 14.83 -7.04
N THR A 224 4.76 15.80 -6.34
CA THR A 224 4.07 15.62 -5.07
C THR A 224 2.66 16.18 -5.15
N SER A 225 1.65 15.31 -5.02
CA SER A 225 0.24 15.68 -5.12
C SER A 225 -0.37 16.17 -3.81
N SER A 226 0.32 15.95 -2.69
CA SER A 226 -0.16 16.38 -1.37
C SER A 226 1.00 16.47 -0.37
N CYS A 227 1.07 17.56 0.36
CA CYS A 227 2.07 17.75 1.39
C CYS A 227 1.57 18.76 2.46
N PHE A 228 2.32 18.89 3.54
CA PHE A 228 2.05 19.86 4.61
C PHE A 228 2.71 21.23 4.39
N ALA A 229 3.55 21.37 3.36
CA ALA A 229 4.17 22.63 3.01
C ALA A 229 3.13 23.64 2.47
N PRO A 230 3.30 24.94 2.70
CA PRO A 230 2.34 25.97 2.30
C PRO A 230 2.43 26.28 0.80
N ARG A 231 2.12 25.29 -0.02
CA ARG A 231 2.06 25.40 -1.49
C ARG A 231 0.93 24.53 -2.05
N MET A 232 0.53 24.81 -3.26
CA MET A 232 -0.44 23.98 -3.98
C MET A 232 0.16 22.62 -4.34
N PRO A 233 -0.65 21.57 -4.49
CA PRO A 233 -0.24 20.32 -5.10
C PRO A 233 0.41 20.55 -6.47
N ASP A 234 1.36 19.70 -6.85
CA ASP A 234 1.91 19.76 -8.20
C ASP A 234 0.83 19.57 -9.26
N LYS A 235 0.98 20.27 -10.40
CA LYS A 235 0.13 20.13 -11.58
C LYS A 235 0.40 18.79 -12.28
N VAL A 236 0.10 17.67 -11.56
CA VAL A 236 0.54 16.30 -11.92
C VAL A 236 0.03 15.84 -13.30
N ASP A 237 -1.14 16.30 -13.74
CA ASP A 237 -1.68 15.95 -15.05
C ASP A 237 -1.00 16.71 -16.19
N GLU A 238 -0.55 17.95 -15.97
CA GLU A 238 0.27 18.69 -16.93
C GLU A 238 1.66 18.08 -17.04
N VAL A 239 2.29 17.77 -15.90
CA VAL A 239 3.59 17.07 -15.87
C VAL A 239 3.49 15.68 -16.50
N ALA A 240 2.40 14.95 -16.30
CA ALA A 240 2.19 13.64 -16.92
C ALA A 240 2.19 13.74 -18.47
N ARG A 241 1.56 14.79 -19.04
CA ARG A 241 1.61 15.05 -20.49
C ARG A 241 3.03 15.33 -20.96
N LEU A 242 3.79 16.16 -20.23
CA LEU A 242 5.19 16.43 -20.55
C LEU A 242 6.04 15.16 -20.53
N CYS A 243 5.87 14.33 -19.50
CA CYS A 243 6.58 13.06 -19.37
C CYS A 243 6.24 12.10 -20.52
N ALA A 244 4.97 12.03 -20.92
CA ALA A 244 4.57 11.23 -22.09
C ALA A 244 5.19 11.73 -23.39
N ALA A 245 5.15 13.04 -23.63
CA ALA A 245 5.70 13.66 -24.81
C ALA A 245 7.23 13.51 -24.90
N ALA A 246 7.94 13.62 -23.79
CA ALA A 246 9.39 13.48 -23.70
C ALA A 246 9.86 12.01 -23.58
N GLY A 247 8.96 11.05 -23.37
CA GLY A 247 9.30 9.65 -23.13
C GLY A 247 9.99 9.39 -21.78
N VAL A 248 9.95 10.33 -20.82
CA VAL A 248 10.57 10.19 -19.49
C VAL A 248 9.61 9.57 -18.47
N GLY A 249 10.13 8.99 -17.38
CA GLY A 249 9.31 8.42 -16.32
C GLY A 249 8.55 9.48 -15.50
N HIS A 250 7.48 9.08 -14.80
CA HIS A 250 6.77 9.93 -13.87
C HIS A 250 6.36 9.14 -12.62
N ILE A 251 6.88 9.53 -11.46
CA ILE A 251 6.52 8.98 -10.15
C ILE A 251 5.86 10.07 -9.34
N ILE A 252 4.73 9.76 -8.70
CA ILE A 252 3.97 10.72 -7.90
C ILE A 252 4.04 10.34 -6.43
N ASN A 253 4.56 11.23 -5.60
CA ASN A 253 4.43 11.16 -4.15
C ASN A 253 3.05 11.65 -3.72
N ASN A 254 2.19 10.72 -3.33
CA ASN A 254 0.84 11.00 -2.84
C ASN A 254 0.68 10.62 -1.35
N ALA A 255 1.66 10.94 -0.52
CA ALA A 255 1.72 10.46 0.87
C ALA A 255 0.43 10.69 1.68
N TYR A 256 -0.31 11.77 1.42
CA TYR A 256 -1.53 12.16 2.16
C TYR A 256 -2.81 12.13 1.33
N GLY A 257 -2.73 11.99 0.02
CA GLY A 257 -3.76 12.45 -0.90
C GLY A 257 -4.97 11.54 -1.07
N LEU A 258 -4.96 10.30 -0.56
CA LEU A 258 -6.12 9.40 -0.66
C LEU A 258 -7.35 9.91 0.10
N GLN A 259 -7.14 10.78 1.08
CA GLN A 259 -8.21 11.37 1.88
C GLN A 259 -8.95 12.50 1.15
N CYS A 260 -8.49 12.90 -0.03
CA CYS A 260 -9.03 14.02 -0.78
C CYS A 260 -9.54 13.57 -2.15
N SER A 261 -10.85 13.66 -2.37
CA SER A 261 -11.51 13.30 -3.62
C SER A 261 -10.97 14.08 -4.83
N ASN A 262 -10.62 15.35 -4.65
CA ASN A 262 -10.01 16.18 -5.68
C ASN A 262 -8.63 15.67 -6.09
N THR A 263 -7.80 15.28 -5.12
CA THR A 263 -6.49 14.69 -5.40
C THR A 263 -6.63 13.38 -6.16
N CYS A 264 -7.53 12.50 -5.74
CA CYS A 264 -7.78 11.23 -6.44
C CYS A 264 -8.25 11.46 -7.88
N ARG A 265 -9.11 12.45 -8.13
CA ARG A 265 -9.53 12.83 -9.50
C ARG A 265 -8.36 13.34 -10.34
N LEU A 266 -7.48 14.17 -9.77
CA LEU A 266 -6.29 14.68 -10.45
C LEU A 266 -5.33 13.56 -10.84
N LEU A 267 -5.08 12.59 -9.92
CA LEU A 267 -4.26 11.41 -10.19
C LEU A 267 -4.86 10.53 -11.29
N ASN A 268 -6.17 10.27 -11.25
CA ASN A 268 -6.84 9.53 -12.31
C ASN A 268 -6.71 10.22 -13.67
N ARG A 269 -6.87 11.56 -13.69
CA ARG A 269 -6.70 12.35 -14.91
C ARG A 269 -5.25 12.23 -15.43
N ALA A 270 -4.26 12.37 -14.55
CA ALA A 270 -2.85 12.24 -14.93
C ALA A 270 -2.55 10.88 -15.61
N MET A 271 -3.11 9.79 -15.08
CA MET A 271 -2.96 8.43 -15.65
C MET A 271 -3.65 8.27 -17.02
N VAL A 272 -4.66 9.08 -17.32
CA VAL A 272 -5.39 9.03 -18.61
C VAL A 272 -4.74 9.90 -19.66
N VAL A 273 -4.28 11.11 -19.29
CA VAL A 273 -3.83 12.11 -20.26
C VAL A 273 -2.34 12.08 -20.53
N GLY A 274 -1.57 11.32 -19.73
CA GLY A 274 -0.13 11.29 -19.83
C GLY A 274 0.49 10.05 -19.23
N ARG A 275 1.79 10.11 -18.93
CA ARG A 275 2.55 9.02 -18.33
C ARG A 275 2.59 9.14 -16.81
N VAL A 276 2.18 8.09 -16.14
CA VAL A 276 2.37 7.86 -14.70
C VAL A 276 2.85 6.43 -14.53
N ASP A 277 4.06 6.23 -14.05
CA ASP A 277 4.61 4.90 -13.81
C ASP A 277 4.17 4.36 -12.43
N ALA A 278 4.23 5.21 -11.39
CA ALA A 278 3.76 4.83 -10.05
C ALA A 278 3.25 6.03 -9.24
N VAL A 279 2.36 5.71 -8.30
CA VAL A 279 1.91 6.60 -7.20
C VAL A 279 2.27 5.93 -5.89
N VAL A 280 2.98 6.65 -5.01
CA VAL A 280 3.43 6.15 -3.71
C VAL A 280 2.68 6.84 -2.59
N GLN A 281 2.12 6.07 -1.65
CA GLN A 281 1.24 6.55 -0.60
C GLN A 281 1.63 5.95 0.74
N SER A 282 1.52 6.74 1.81
CA SER A 282 1.76 6.29 3.18
C SER A 282 0.56 5.54 3.74
N THR A 283 0.78 4.40 4.39
CA THR A 283 -0.31 3.67 5.06
C THR A 283 -0.74 4.36 6.36
N ASP A 284 0.20 4.85 7.15
CA ASP A 284 -0.08 5.56 8.42
C ASP A 284 -0.93 6.82 8.21
N LYS A 285 -0.65 7.57 7.13
CA LYS A 285 -1.36 8.82 6.86
C LYS A 285 -2.76 8.64 6.27
N ASN A 286 -3.02 7.53 5.59
CA ASN A 286 -4.27 7.31 4.89
C ASN A 286 -5.19 6.27 5.56
N PHE A 287 -4.64 5.37 6.40
CA PHE A 287 -5.41 4.25 6.97
C PHE A 287 -5.31 4.17 8.50
N MET A 288 -4.71 5.16 9.16
CA MET A 288 -4.59 5.24 10.62
C MET A 288 -3.94 4.00 11.24
N VAL A 289 -2.86 3.52 10.64
CA VAL A 289 -2.02 2.43 11.13
C VAL A 289 -0.67 2.97 11.62
N PRO A 290 0.11 2.20 12.40
CA PRO A 290 1.46 2.59 12.77
C PRO A 290 2.36 2.89 11.57
N VAL A 291 3.35 3.77 11.77
CA VAL A 291 4.36 4.10 10.75
C VAL A 291 5.16 2.86 10.35
N GLY A 292 5.45 2.71 9.06
CA GLY A 292 6.33 1.65 8.57
C GLY A 292 5.89 0.98 7.27
N GLY A 293 4.75 1.41 6.71
CA GLY A 293 4.23 0.88 5.46
C GLY A 293 3.92 1.94 4.40
N ALA A 294 3.95 1.52 3.15
CA ALA A 294 3.49 2.31 2.01
C ALA A 294 2.77 1.44 0.97
N LEU A 295 1.93 2.08 0.17
CA LEU A 295 1.35 1.49 -1.04
C LEU A 295 2.05 2.08 -2.25
N VAL A 296 2.52 1.22 -3.15
CA VAL A 296 2.96 1.60 -4.49
C VAL A 296 1.94 1.05 -5.47
N CYS A 297 1.30 1.93 -6.22
CA CYS A 297 0.27 1.54 -7.17
C CYS A 297 0.43 2.27 -8.50
N GLY A 298 -0.18 1.76 -9.56
CA GLY A 298 -0.09 2.38 -10.88
C GLY A 298 -0.93 1.70 -11.95
N PRO A 299 -0.95 2.29 -13.15
CA PRO A 299 -1.71 1.77 -14.28
C PRO A 299 -1.05 0.57 -14.97
N ASP A 300 0.26 0.33 -14.73
CA ASP A 300 1.03 -0.77 -15.32
C ASP A 300 1.35 -1.85 -14.27
N PRO A 301 0.67 -3.02 -14.32
CA PRO A 301 0.92 -4.12 -13.39
C PRO A 301 2.34 -4.69 -13.47
N ASP A 302 2.96 -4.68 -14.64
CA ASP A 302 4.30 -5.23 -14.82
C ASP A 302 5.34 -4.36 -14.12
N PHE A 303 5.17 -3.02 -14.17
CA PHE A 303 6.05 -2.12 -13.43
C PHE A 303 5.88 -2.28 -11.91
N ILE A 304 4.64 -2.36 -11.42
CA ILE A 304 4.39 -2.56 -9.99
C ILE A 304 4.96 -3.91 -9.50
N SER A 305 4.85 -4.97 -10.31
CA SER A 305 5.52 -6.25 -10.03
C SER A 305 7.04 -6.11 -9.99
N GLN A 306 7.63 -5.35 -10.91
CA GLN A 306 9.06 -5.09 -10.94
C GLN A 306 9.57 -4.34 -9.70
N VAL A 307 8.78 -3.41 -9.17
CA VAL A 307 9.08 -2.75 -7.88
C VAL A 307 9.17 -3.80 -6.76
N GLY A 308 8.26 -4.77 -6.72
CA GLY A 308 8.31 -5.88 -5.76
C GLY A 308 9.58 -6.72 -5.88
N LYS A 309 9.99 -7.04 -7.10
CA LYS A 309 11.21 -7.80 -7.42
C LYS A 309 12.51 -7.04 -7.15
N SER A 310 12.44 -5.74 -6.96
CA SER A 310 13.60 -4.92 -6.58
C SER A 310 13.87 -4.92 -5.07
N TYR A 311 12.98 -5.50 -4.25
CA TYR A 311 13.15 -5.56 -2.81
C TYR A 311 14.20 -6.62 -2.44
N ALA A 312 15.33 -6.18 -1.90
CA ALA A 312 16.47 -7.04 -1.60
C ALA A 312 16.27 -7.84 -0.31
N GLY A 313 15.38 -8.83 -0.32
CA GLY A 313 15.16 -9.72 0.82
C GLY A 313 13.68 -10.02 1.07
N ARG A 314 13.40 -10.50 2.28
CA ARG A 314 12.04 -10.62 2.83
C ARG A 314 11.76 -9.43 3.73
N ALA A 315 10.50 -9.03 3.79
CA ALA A 315 10.09 -7.88 4.54
C ALA A 315 9.40 -8.26 5.88
N SER A 316 9.30 -7.30 6.78
CA SER A 316 8.51 -7.45 8.01
C SER A 316 7.03 -7.66 7.71
N MET A 317 6.38 -8.56 8.44
CA MET A 317 4.94 -8.76 8.39
C MET A 317 4.16 -7.61 9.06
N GLY A 318 4.76 -6.90 10.01
CA GLY A 318 4.06 -5.92 10.87
C GLY A 318 3.22 -4.91 10.10
N PRO A 319 3.78 -4.09 9.18
CA PRO A 319 3.00 -3.09 8.45
C PRO A 319 1.90 -3.69 7.57
N CYS A 320 2.10 -4.90 7.03
CA CYS A 320 1.09 -5.61 6.26
C CYS A 320 -0.04 -6.10 7.16
N LEU A 321 0.31 -6.62 8.33
CA LEU A 321 -0.64 -7.11 9.34
C LEU A 321 -1.50 -5.96 9.89
N ASP A 322 -0.87 -4.85 10.27
CA ASP A 322 -1.57 -3.67 10.78
C ASP A 322 -2.57 -3.13 9.76
N LEU A 323 -2.16 -3.03 8.49
CA LEU A 323 -3.03 -2.59 7.41
C LEU A 323 -4.18 -3.58 7.17
N PHE A 324 -3.90 -4.89 7.14
CA PHE A 324 -4.89 -5.93 6.93
C PHE A 324 -5.98 -5.92 8.00
N ILE A 325 -5.58 -5.90 9.27
CA ILE A 325 -6.48 -5.82 10.43
C ILE A 325 -7.35 -4.56 10.33
N THR A 326 -6.72 -3.42 10.09
CA THR A 326 -7.42 -2.14 10.04
C THR A 326 -8.42 -2.06 8.89
N LEU A 327 -8.07 -2.57 7.71
CA LEU A 327 -8.99 -2.61 6.58
C LEU A 327 -10.18 -3.54 6.81
N LEU A 328 -10.00 -4.68 7.49
CA LEU A 328 -11.09 -5.55 7.90
C LEU A 328 -11.98 -4.89 8.95
N SER A 329 -11.40 -4.23 9.94
CA SER A 329 -12.13 -3.53 11.01
C SER A 329 -12.92 -2.33 10.47
N MET A 330 -12.37 -1.57 9.53
CA MET A 330 -13.09 -0.46 8.90
C MET A 330 -14.22 -0.95 7.99
N GLY A 331 -13.94 -1.91 7.15
CA GLY A 331 -14.79 -2.27 6.03
C GLY A 331 -15.01 -1.09 5.06
N GLU A 332 -15.79 -1.32 4.03
CA GLU A 332 -16.12 -0.28 3.02
C GLU A 332 -16.89 0.89 3.65
N ASN A 333 -17.91 0.58 4.46
CA ASN A 333 -18.77 1.60 5.08
C ASN A 333 -17.99 2.45 6.09
N GLY A 334 -17.10 1.85 6.88
CA GLY A 334 -16.26 2.57 7.83
C GLY A 334 -15.30 3.53 7.13
N LEU A 335 -14.64 3.07 6.08
CA LEU A 335 -13.74 3.92 5.27
C LEU A 335 -14.50 5.09 4.64
N LYS A 336 -15.65 4.85 4.00
CA LYS A 336 -16.49 5.91 3.43
C LYS A 336 -16.96 6.93 4.47
N ARG A 337 -17.36 6.46 5.65
CA ARG A 337 -17.78 7.35 6.75
C ARG A 337 -16.65 8.26 7.21
N LEU A 338 -15.42 7.73 7.37
CA LEU A 338 -14.26 8.54 7.75
C LEU A 338 -13.94 9.62 6.71
N LEU A 339 -13.99 9.28 5.43
CA LEU A 339 -13.78 10.24 4.34
C LEU A 339 -14.86 11.34 4.34
N SER A 340 -16.13 10.97 4.47
CA SER A 340 -17.24 11.91 4.51
C SER A 340 -17.17 12.83 5.75
N ASN A 341 -16.86 12.30 6.92
CA ASN A 341 -16.69 13.09 8.14
C ASN A 341 -15.56 14.12 7.98
N ARG A 342 -14.43 13.71 7.39
CA ARG A 342 -13.31 14.62 7.11
C ARG A 342 -13.72 15.74 6.18
N GLU A 343 -14.45 15.46 5.10
CA GLU A 343 -14.93 16.49 4.17
C GLU A 343 -15.89 17.47 4.86
N GLY A 344 -16.76 17.00 5.74
CA GLY A 344 -17.64 17.84 6.58
C GLY A 344 -16.82 18.78 7.46
N LEU A 345 -15.87 18.25 8.23
CA LEU A 345 -15.00 19.05 9.11
C LEU A 345 -14.18 20.11 8.36
N VAL A 346 -13.72 19.82 7.14
CA VAL A 346 -12.99 20.82 6.32
C VAL A 346 -13.91 21.99 5.95
N ASN A 347 -15.18 21.72 5.64
CA ASN A 347 -16.14 22.76 5.31
C ASN A 347 -16.49 23.62 6.53
N GLU A 348 -16.71 23.00 7.70
CA GLU A 348 -16.90 23.70 8.98
C GLU A 348 -15.70 24.61 9.30
N PHE A 349 -14.49 24.06 9.25
CA PHE A 349 -13.26 24.81 9.50
C PHE A 349 -13.12 26.03 8.55
N ARG A 350 -13.44 25.86 7.27
CA ARG A 350 -13.40 26.98 6.30
C ARG A 350 -14.46 28.07 6.59
N HIS A 351 -15.60 27.67 7.13
CA HIS A 351 -16.63 28.61 7.53
C HIS A 351 -16.19 29.40 8.77
N ASP A 352 -15.63 28.74 9.77
CA ASP A 352 -15.23 29.34 11.04
C ASP A 352 -13.95 30.19 10.93
N ALA A 353 -13.12 29.94 9.89
CA ALA A 353 -11.89 30.68 9.62
C ALA A 353 -12.10 31.95 8.77
N ARG A 354 -13.33 32.25 8.35
CA ARG A 354 -13.73 33.46 7.63
C ARG A 354 -14.33 34.50 8.56
#